data_ff1ca9da9e27c4ecac3c2877c6b465c9
#
_entry.id   ff1ca9da9e27c4ecac3c2877c6b465c9
#
_cell.length_a   1.000
_cell.length_b   1.000
_cell.length_c   1.000
_cell.angle_alpha   90.00
_cell.angle_beta   90.00
_cell.angle_gamma   90.00
#
_symmetry.space_group_name_H-M   'P 1'
#
loop_
_entity.id
_entity.type
_entity.pdbx_description
1 polymer ?
#
loop_
_entity_poly.entity_id
_entity_poly.type
_entity_poly.pdbx_seq_one_letter_code
_entity_poly.pdbx_strand_id
1 'polypeptide(L)'
;DKFRVRVERGRVNGTAEVYVSHQGMTEVVVSESVAGVTRTAWQPRATDPEMEAEMLGKLLAHFGLDEQQVKGQIAAAGSERAQLVKGELILSQDDLDGAWRRVGQALDRAGVITEDRDRSAGIFYVRYVDSSQAGKRRGLFSWLSGDPDKANAAPDTKDGVPSDRFQVRLKTTDAGTSVKVLDVKGEPDISTTGQQLLGVLQQQLR
;
A
#
# COMPACT_ATOMS: atom_id res chain seq x y z
N ASP A 1 12.40 11.63 0.83
CA ASP A 1 12.13 10.38 0.12
C ASP A 1 12.71 9.20 0.89
N LYS A 2 11.98 8.10 0.92
CA LYS A 2 12.36 6.85 1.60
C LYS A 2 12.18 5.70 0.63
N PHE A 3 13.17 4.82 0.58
CA PHE A 3 13.07 3.57 -0.18
C PHE A 3 12.96 2.41 0.79
N ARG A 4 12.05 1.48 0.49
CA ARG A 4 11.95 0.20 1.15
C ARG A 4 12.47 -0.86 0.20
N VAL A 5 13.43 -1.64 0.67
CA VAL A 5 13.94 -2.80 -0.07
C VAL A 5 13.48 -4.07 0.65
N ARG A 6 12.88 -4.98 -0.10
CA ARG A 6 12.44 -6.28 0.40
C ARG A 6 13.06 -7.37 -0.46
N VAL A 7 13.59 -8.39 0.19
CA VAL A 7 14.19 -9.55 -0.47
C VAL A 7 13.34 -10.78 -0.12
N GLU A 8 12.92 -11.51 -1.14
CA GLU A 8 12.14 -12.74 -0.99
C GLU A 8 12.82 -13.89 -1.75
N ARG A 9 12.47 -15.12 -1.39
CA ARG A 9 12.92 -16.29 -2.14
C ARG A 9 12.31 -16.26 -3.54
N GLY A 10 13.15 -16.42 -4.57
CA GLY A 10 12.70 -16.47 -5.96
C GLY A 10 11.96 -17.77 -6.29
N ARG A 11 11.30 -17.79 -7.46
CA ARG A 11 10.57 -18.96 -7.98
C ARG A 11 11.50 -20.14 -8.29
N VAL A 12 12.69 -19.83 -8.77
CA VAL A 12 13.72 -20.82 -9.07
C VAL A 12 14.54 -21.07 -7.81
N ASN A 13 14.82 -22.33 -7.52
CA ASN A 13 15.62 -22.70 -6.35
C ASN A 13 17.02 -22.04 -6.43
N GLY A 14 17.47 -21.42 -5.35
CA GLY A 14 18.74 -20.70 -5.31
C GLY A 14 18.69 -19.26 -5.82
N THR A 15 17.51 -18.74 -6.20
CA THR A 15 17.34 -17.35 -6.60
C THR A 15 16.63 -16.52 -5.53
N ALA A 16 16.83 -15.20 -5.59
CA ALA A 16 16.11 -14.23 -4.76
C ALA A 16 15.45 -13.18 -5.67
N GLU A 17 14.30 -12.68 -5.23
CA GLU A 17 13.62 -11.55 -5.85
C GLU A 17 13.77 -10.33 -4.94
N VAL A 18 14.16 -9.19 -5.53
CA VAL A 18 14.36 -7.95 -4.80
C VAL A 18 13.30 -6.94 -5.26
N TYR A 19 12.57 -6.42 -4.30
CA TYR A 19 11.54 -5.41 -4.53
C TYR A 19 12.00 -4.08 -3.95
N VAL A 20 11.84 -3.02 -4.71
CA VAL A 20 12.12 -1.64 -4.28
C VAL A 20 10.83 -0.86 -4.37
N SER A 21 10.45 -0.20 -3.30
CA SER A 21 9.32 0.73 -3.28
C SER A 21 9.74 2.08 -2.72
N HIS A 22 9.17 3.15 -3.31
CA HIS A 22 9.42 4.52 -2.94
C HIS A 22 8.27 5.06 -2.08
N GLN A 23 8.59 5.84 -1.05
CA GLN A 23 7.65 6.60 -0.26
C GLN A 23 8.16 8.04 -0.13
N GLY A 24 7.43 8.99 -0.68
CA GLY A 24 7.75 10.40 -0.62
C GLY A 24 6.86 11.15 0.36
N MET A 25 7.39 12.25 0.88
CA MET A 25 6.65 13.25 1.64
C MET A 25 6.83 14.60 0.95
N THR A 26 5.78 15.40 0.91
CA THR A 26 5.83 16.78 0.46
C THR A 26 5.37 17.71 1.57
N GLU A 27 6.00 18.87 1.67
CA GLU A 27 5.58 19.91 2.59
C GLU A 27 4.49 20.74 1.92
N VAL A 28 3.35 20.87 2.59
CA VAL A 28 2.22 21.66 2.11
C VAL A 28 1.88 22.76 3.09
N VAL A 29 1.48 23.91 2.59
CA VAL A 29 0.96 25.02 3.40
C VAL A 29 -0.44 24.66 3.87
N VAL A 30 -0.64 24.57 5.19
CA VAL A 30 -1.94 24.21 5.78
C VAL A 30 -2.70 25.42 6.31
N SER A 31 -2.02 26.54 6.58
CA SER A 31 -2.65 27.81 6.90
C SER A 31 -1.69 28.98 6.69
N GLU A 32 -2.22 30.09 6.17
CA GLU A 32 -1.58 31.40 6.20
C GLU A 32 -2.28 32.23 7.28
N SER A 33 -1.51 32.77 8.22
CA SER A 33 -2.08 33.71 9.19
C SER A 33 -1.98 35.15 8.67
N VAL A 34 -2.92 36.01 9.10
CA VAL A 34 -2.92 37.44 8.77
C VAL A 34 -1.64 38.16 9.25
N ALA A 35 -0.87 37.51 10.15
CA ALA A 35 0.41 38.00 10.68
C ALA A 35 1.63 37.51 9.88
N GLY A 36 1.45 36.88 8.70
CA GLY A 36 2.55 36.41 7.85
C GLY A 36 3.25 35.14 8.34
N VAL A 37 2.69 34.45 9.34
CA VAL A 37 3.21 33.15 9.78
C VAL A 37 2.56 32.04 8.97
N THR A 38 3.34 31.41 8.10
CA THR A 38 2.92 30.25 7.31
C THR A 38 3.12 28.99 8.15
N ARG A 39 2.06 28.20 8.29
CA ARG A 39 2.14 26.85 8.88
C ARG A 39 2.20 25.84 7.75
N THR A 40 3.17 24.96 7.83
CA THR A 40 3.34 23.84 6.90
C THR A 40 3.09 22.52 7.60
N ALA A 41 2.73 21.51 6.83
CA ALA A 41 2.62 20.12 7.28
C ALA A 41 3.19 19.19 6.22
N TRP A 42 3.81 18.10 6.66
CA TRP A 42 4.29 17.04 5.79
C TRP A 42 3.14 16.11 5.44
N GLN A 43 2.91 15.90 4.15
CA GLN A 43 1.91 14.96 3.65
C GLN A 43 2.57 13.90 2.76
N PRO A 44 2.09 12.64 2.81
CA PRO A 44 2.52 11.62 1.86
C PRO A 44 2.22 12.07 0.43
N ARG A 45 3.18 11.91 -0.46
CA ARG A 45 2.99 12.05 -1.90
C ARG A 45 2.89 10.69 -2.58
N ALA A 46 2.33 10.66 -3.78
CA ALA A 46 2.27 9.44 -4.58
C ALA A 46 3.67 8.84 -4.77
N THR A 47 3.73 7.51 -4.88
CA THR A 47 4.95 6.80 -5.26
C THR A 47 5.43 7.27 -6.63
N ASP A 48 6.74 7.27 -6.81
CA ASP A 48 7.40 7.68 -8.04
C ASP A 48 8.05 6.46 -8.69
N PRO A 49 7.41 5.88 -9.73
CA PRO A 49 7.91 4.69 -10.41
C PRO A 49 9.26 4.91 -11.10
N GLU A 50 9.56 6.15 -11.52
CA GLU A 50 10.84 6.47 -12.14
C GLU A 50 11.96 6.41 -11.12
N MET A 51 11.74 6.92 -9.92
CA MET A 51 12.70 6.80 -8.82
C MET A 51 12.89 5.35 -8.36
N GLU A 52 11.82 4.54 -8.36
CA GLU A 52 11.92 3.10 -8.07
C GLU A 52 12.77 2.38 -9.13
N ALA A 53 12.51 2.67 -10.40
CA ALA A 53 13.27 2.11 -11.52
C ALA A 53 14.74 2.54 -11.49
N GLU A 54 15.02 3.82 -11.19
CA GLU A 54 16.39 4.33 -11.05
C GLU A 54 17.13 3.63 -9.91
N MET A 55 16.49 3.50 -8.74
CA MET A 55 17.09 2.83 -7.59
C MET A 55 17.36 1.35 -7.88
N LEU A 56 16.39 0.67 -8.52
CA LEU A 56 16.56 -0.72 -8.94
C LEU A 56 17.68 -0.85 -9.98
N GLY A 57 17.76 0.08 -10.94
CA GLY A 57 18.83 0.15 -11.93
C GLY A 57 20.21 0.28 -11.29
N LYS A 58 20.37 1.18 -10.31
CA LYS A 58 21.63 1.32 -9.55
C LYS A 58 21.98 0.05 -8.79
N LEU A 59 21.00 -0.63 -8.21
CA LEU A 59 21.23 -1.90 -7.51
C LEU A 59 21.70 -2.99 -8.48
N LEU A 60 21.06 -3.10 -9.65
CA LEU A 60 21.42 -4.08 -10.68
C LEU A 60 22.80 -3.81 -11.27
N ALA A 61 23.16 -2.53 -11.50
CA ALA A 61 24.50 -2.14 -11.92
C ALA A 61 25.56 -2.51 -10.86
N HIS A 62 25.24 -2.37 -9.57
CA HIS A 62 26.12 -2.82 -8.49
C HIS A 62 26.36 -4.34 -8.51
N PHE A 63 25.40 -5.13 -8.98
CA PHE A 63 25.56 -6.56 -9.20
C PHE A 63 26.21 -6.91 -10.56
N GLY A 64 26.66 -5.92 -11.34
CA GLY A 64 27.39 -6.10 -12.59
C GLY A 64 26.54 -6.31 -13.84
N LEU A 65 25.23 -5.99 -13.76
CA LEU A 65 24.35 -6.01 -14.93
C LEU A 65 24.52 -4.76 -15.79
N ASP A 66 24.44 -4.92 -17.14
CA ASP A 66 24.53 -3.81 -18.09
C ASP A 66 23.29 -2.90 -18.00
N GLU A 67 23.51 -1.61 -18.00
CA GLU A 67 22.48 -0.57 -17.90
C GLU A 67 21.43 -0.66 -19.05
N GLN A 68 21.84 -1.06 -20.24
CA GLN A 68 20.94 -1.22 -21.38
C GLN A 68 20.02 -2.44 -21.22
N GLN A 69 20.52 -3.53 -20.69
CA GLN A 69 19.73 -4.73 -20.38
C GLN A 69 18.69 -4.43 -19.33
N VAL A 70 19.05 -3.65 -18.30
CA VAL A 70 18.14 -3.22 -17.23
C VAL A 70 17.00 -2.36 -17.78
N LYS A 71 17.30 -1.35 -18.62
CA LYS A 71 16.29 -0.49 -19.24
C LYS A 71 15.31 -1.27 -20.13
N GLY A 72 15.80 -2.24 -20.88
CA GLY A 72 14.97 -3.11 -21.71
C GLY A 72 14.00 -3.98 -20.88
N GLN A 73 14.44 -4.51 -19.75
CA GLN A 73 13.59 -5.32 -18.87
C GLN A 73 12.53 -4.48 -18.14
N ILE A 74 12.87 -3.28 -17.69
CA ILE A 74 11.91 -2.36 -17.07
C ILE A 74 10.82 -1.94 -18.05
N ALA A 75 11.18 -1.61 -19.30
CA ALA A 75 10.22 -1.22 -20.33
C ALA A 75 9.24 -2.35 -20.71
N ALA A 76 9.68 -3.62 -20.62
CA ALA A 76 8.85 -4.78 -20.93
C ALA A 76 7.85 -5.16 -19.81
N ALA A 77 7.99 -4.59 -18.60
CA ALA A 77 7.20 -4.97 -17.44
C ALA A 77 5.81 -4.30 -17.34
N GLY A 78 5.51 -3.31 -18.19
CA GLY A 78 4.27 -2.52 -18.13
C GLY A 78 3.11 -3.15 -18.91
N SER A 79 2.31 -4.02 -18.30
CA SER A 79 1.00 -4.42 -18.85
C SER A 79 -0.08 -4.40 -17.76
N GLU A 80 -1.28 -3.89 -18.11
CA GLU A 80 -2.46 -3.92 -17.22
C GLU A 80 -2.80 -5.37 -16.87
N ARG A 81 -2.56 -5.72 -15.59
CA ARG A 81 -2.73 -7.10 -15.11
C ARG A 81 -3.80 -7.23 -14.03
N ALA A 82 -4.35 -6.10 -13.57
CA ALA A 82 -5.36 -6.07 -12.51
C ALA A 82 -6.66 -5.45 -13.01
N GLN A 83 -7.75 -6.22 -12.97
CA GLN A 83 -9.09 -5.77 -13.34
C GLN A 83 -10.02 -5.80 -12.14
N LEU A 84 -10.78 -4.73 -11.93
CA LEU A 84 -11.82 -4.68 -10.90
C LEU A 84 -13.10 -5.30 -11.45
N VAL A 85 -13.54 -6.42 -10.87
CA VAL A 85 -14.73 -7.14 -11.27
C VAL A 85 -15.58 -7.40 -10.02
N LYS A 86 -16.81 -6.88 -9.98
CA LYS A 86 -17.78 -7.10 -8.89
C LYS A 86 -17.22 -6.89 -7.47
N GLY A 87 -16.36 -5.86 -7.29
CA GLY A 87 -15.82 -5.54 -5.96
C GLY A 87 -14.61 -6.39 -5.54
N GLU A 88 -14.00 -7.10 -6.46
CA GLU A 88 -12.72 -7.78 -6.26
C GLU A 88 -11.75 -7.48 -7.42
N LEU A 89 -10.45 -7.53 -7.16
CA LEU A 89 -9.44 -7.41 -8.21
C LEU A 89 -9.08 -8.81 -8.73
N ILE A 90 -9.05 -8.97 -10.04
CA ILE A 90 -8.62 -10.19 -10.70
C ILE A 90 -7.25 -9.93 -11.34
N LEU A 91 -6.26 -10.71 -10.93
CA LEU A 91 -4.93 -10.74 -11.50
C LEU A 91 -4.85 -11.91 -12.46
N SER A 92 -5.11 -11.65 -13.75
CA SER A 92 -5.37 -12.68 -14.75
C SER A 92 -4.12 -13.48 -15.20
N GLN A 93 -2.91 -12.97 -14.95
CA GLN A 93 -1.67 -13.60 -15.39
C GLN A 93 -0.80 -14.13 -14.24
N ASP A 94 -1.21 -13.93 -12.99
CA ASP A 94 -0.45 -14.34 -11.84
C ASP A 94 -0.99 -15.62 -11.22
N ASP A 95 -0.10 -16.56 -10.96
CA ASP A 95 -0.33 -17.62 -9.99
C ASP A 95 -0.41 -17.00 -8.58
N LEU A 96 -0.84 -17.77 -7.59
CA LEU A 96 -1.00 -17.29 -6.22
C LEU A 96 0.31 -16.69 -5.66
N ASP A 97 1.45 -17.28 -6.00
CA ASP A 97 2.76 -16.82 -5.54
C ASP A 97 3.18 -15.49 -6.18
N GLY A 98 2.94 -15.31 -7.48
CA GLY A 98 3.16 -14.06 -8.18
C GLY A 98 2.25 -12.96 -7.68
N ALA A 99 0.95 -13.27 -7.55
CA ALA A 99 -0.03 -12.35 -6.99
C ALA A 99 0.31 -11.94 -5.55
N TRP A 100 0.74 -12.89 -4.72
CA TRP A 100 1.17 -12.61 -3.35
C TRP A 100 2.28 -11.57 -3.29
N ARG A 101 3.33 -11.73 -4.11
CA ARG A 101 4.45 -10.78 -4.17
C ARG A 101 4.01 -9.41 -4.66
N ARG A 102 3.21 -9.37 -5.74
CA ARG A 102 2.71 -8.12 -6.32
C ARG A 102 1.79 -7.36 -5.36
N VAL A 103 0.87 -8.05 -4.71
CA VAL A 103 -0.03 -7.44 -3.72
C VAL A 103 0.77 -6.93 -2.52
N GLY A 104 1.74 -7.69 -2.02
CA GLY A 104 2.63 -7.21 -0.95
C GLY A 104 3.38 -5.95 -1.34
N GLN A 105 3.88 -5.86 -2.59
CA GLN A 105 4.53 -4.65 -3.10
C GLN A 105 3.53 -3.49 -3.26
N ALA A 106 2.32 -3.77 -3.75
CA ALA A 106 1.27 -2.76 -3.88
C ALA A 106 0.87 -2.16 -2.52
N LEU A 107 0.75 -3.00 -1.47
CA LEU A 107 0.52 -2.55 -0.10
C LEU A 107 1.66 -1.66 0.41
N ASP A 108 2.91 -2.05 0.16
CA ASP A 108 4.09 -1.26 0.53
C ASP A 108 4.11 0.11 -0.17
N ARG A 109 3.82 0.16 -1.48
CA ARG A 109 3.74 1.41 -2.27
C ARG A 109 2.60 2.31 -1.81
N ALA A 110 1.46 1.71 -1.48
CA ALA A 110 0.30 2.43 -0.98
C ALA A 110 0.50 2.98 0.45
N GLY A 111 1.62 2.70 1.09
CA GLY A 111 1.87 3.11 2.47
C GLY A 111 1.00 2.39 3.50
N VAL A 112 0.37 1.28 3.10
CA VAL A 112 -0.46 0.44 3.97
C VAL A 112 0.45 -0.30 4.95
N ILE A 113 0.06 -0.32 6.23
CA ILE A 113 0.82 -1.01 7.27
C ILE A 113 0.40 -2.48 7.27
N THR A 114 1.29 -3.37 6.87
CA THR A 114 1.09 -4.81 7.03
C THR A 114 1.48 -5.20 8.46
N GLU A 115 0.50 -5.59 9.28
CA GLU A 115 0.69 -6.01 10.67
C GLU A 115 1.13 -7.49 10.73
N ASP A 116 0.52 -8.34 9.89
CA ASP A 116 0.83 -9.77 9.82
C ASP A 116 0.51 -10.34 8.44
N ARG A 117 1.00 -11.56 8.13
CA ARG A 117 0.79 -12.27 6.87
C ARG A 117 0.68 -13.76 7.10
N ASP A 118 -0.41 -14.33 6.62
CA ASP A 118 -0.57 -15.77 6.52
C ASP A 118 -0.55 -16.18 5.05
N ARG A 119 0.63 -16.65 4.59
CA ARG A 119 0.80 -17.08 3.20
C ARG A 119 0.03 -18.36 2.91
N SER A 120 -0.16 -19.21 3.89
CA SER A 120 -0.87 -20.48 3.73
C SER A 120 -2.36 -20.26 3.52
N ALA A 121 -2.94 -19.28 4.20
CA ALA A 121 -4.31 -18.85 4.02
C ALA A 121 -4.48 -17.80 2.89
N GLY A 122 -3.38 -17.26 2.36
CA GLY A 122 -3.40 -16.20 1.35
C GLY A 122 -3.89 -14.86 1.90
N ILE A 123 -3.57 -14.52 3.17
CA ILE A 123 -4.11 -13.33 3.85
C ILE A 123 -2.99 -12.40 4.31
N PHE A 124 -3.12 -11.11 3.96
CA PHE A 124 -2.40 -10.03 4.63
C PHE A 124 -3.34 -9.37 5.63
N TYR A 125 -2.89 -9.23 6.87
CA TYR A 125 -3.55 -8.44 7.90
C TYR A 125 -2.97 -7.03 7.85
N VAL A 126 -3.82 -6.05 7.53
CA VAL A 126 -3.34 -4.71 7.22
C VAL A 126 -4.09 -3.66 8.03
N ARG A 127 -3.40 -2.55 8.27
CA ARG A 127 -3.99 -1.32 8.78
C ARG A 127 -3.87 -0.23 7.73
N TYR A 128 -5.02 0.32 7.35
CA TYR A 128 -5.12 1.39 6.36
C TYR A 128 -5.90 2.56 6.93
N VAL A 129 -5.27 3.72 6.94
CA VAL A 129 -5.90 4.99 7.33
C VAL A 129 -5.93 5.87 6.10
N ASP A 130 -7.14 6.23 5.66
CA ASP A 130 -7.29 7.19 4.57
C ASP A 130 -6.73 8.55 4.98
N SER A 131 -5.67 8.99 4.31
CA SER A 131 -5.00 10.26 4.56
C SER A 131 -5.92 11.47 4.28
N SER A 132 -6.93 11.32 3.42
CA SER A 132 -7.94 12.37 3.16
C SER A 132 -8.85 12.62 4.37
N GLN A 133 -9.02 11.61 5.22
CA GLN A 133 -9.76 11.69 6.48
C GLN A 133 -8.87 12.12 7.67
N ALA A 134 -7.56 12.06 7.53
CA ALA A 134 -6.63 12.43 8.61
C ALA A 134 -6.78 13.90 9.03
N GLY A 135 -7.14 14.78 8.11
CA GLY A 135 -7.47 16.19 8.40
C GLY A 135 -8.76 16.39 9.21
N LYS A 136 -9.73 15.47 9.11
CA LYS A 136 -10.98 15.49 9.88
C LYS A 136 -10.87 14.76 11.21
N ARG A 137 -9.93 13.83 11.35
CA ARG A 137 -9.60 13.11 12.60
C ARG A 137 -8.62 13.90 13.47
N ARG A 138 -8.87 15.17 13.70
CA ARG A 138 -8.11 16.00 14.65
C ARG A 138 -8.15 15.47 16.10
N GLY A 139 -8.86 14.37 16.35
CA GLY A 139 -8.97 13.72 17.64
C GLY A 139 -7.85 12.76 18.05
N LEU A 140 -7.04 12.25 17.10
CA LEU A 140 -6.01 11.24 17.43
C LEU A 140 -4.79 11.79 18.20
N PHE A 141 -4.59 13.12 18.19
CA PHE A 141 -3.55 13.79 18.99
C PHE A 141 -4.11 14.70 20.08
N SER A 142 -5.44 14.69 20.32
CA SER A 142 -6.06 15.52 21.36
C SER A 142 -5.64 15.11 22.77
N TRP A 143 -5.22 13.85 22.98
CA TRP A 143 -4.68 13.40 24.26
C TRP A 143 -3.30 14.03 24.58
N LEU A 144 -2.57 14.52 23.56
CA LEU A 144 -1.29 15.19 23.73
C LEU A 144 -1.44 16.68 24.05
N SER A 145 -2.63 17.27 23.80
CA SER A 145 -2.90 18.70 23.98
C SER A 145 -3.56 19.04 25.33
N GLY A 146 -3.71 18.07 26.24
CA GLY A 146 -4.09 18.34 27.64
C GLY A 146 -5.50 18.90 27.87
N ASP A 147 -6.42 18.76 26.90
CA ASP A 147 -7.81 19.25 27.03
C ASP A 147 -8.70 18.09 27.54
N PRO A 148 -9.13 18.12 28.83
CA PRO A 148 -9.84 16.99 29.45
C PRO A 148 -11.22 16.73 28.86
N ASP A 149 -11.85 17.71 28.18
CA ASP A 149 -13.20 17.56 27.63
C ASP A 149 -13.25 16.88 26.24
N LYS A 150 -12.09 16.59 25.63
CA LYS A 150 -11.99 15.96 24.30
C LYS A 150 -11.40 14.54 24.33
N ALA A 151 -11.11 14.02 25.50
CA ALA A 151 -10.54 12.68 25.68
C ALA A 151 -11.52 11.52 25.36
N ASN A 152 -12.81 11.81 25.10
CA ASN A 152 -13.86 10.82 24.91
C ASN A 152 -14.35 10.68 23.45
N ALA A 153 -13.64 11.21 22.45
CA ALA A 153 -13.89 10.83 21.07
C ALA A 153 -13.24 9.46 20.83
N ALA A 154 -13.96 8.39 21.17
CA ALA A 154 -13.60 7.04 20.81
C ALA A 154 -13.41 6.94 19.27
N PRO A 155 -12.40 6.20 18.79
CA PRO A 155 -12.31 5.90 17.37
C PRO A 155 -13.64 5.25 16.94
N ASP A 156 -14.11 5.56 15.71
CA ASP A 156 -15.29 4.92 15.13
C ASP A 156 -15.09 3.40 15.18
N THR A 157 -15.62 2.80 16.22
CA THR A 157 -15.56 1.36 16.44
C THR A 157 -16.96 0.81 16.19
N LYS A 158 -17.17 0.14 15.07
CA LYS A 158 -18.25 -0.84 15.01
C LYS A 158 -17.79 -2.03 15.87
N ASP A 159 -18.52 -2.33 16.93
CA ASP A 159 -18.30 -3.48 17.82
C ASP A 159 -16.92 -3.55 18.52
N GLY A 160 -16.30 -2.42 18.86
CA GLY A 160 -15.04 -2.39 19.62
C GLY A 160 -13.80 -2.73 18.80
N VAL A 161 -13.91 -2.88 17.48
CA VAL A 161 -12.80 -3.16 16.56
C VAL A 161 -12.43 -1.88 15.78
N PRO A 162 -11.13 -1.50 15.71
CA PRO A 162 -10.70 -0.35 14.93
C PRO A 162 -11.14 -0.48 13.46
N SER A 163 -11.84 0.52 12.92
CA SER A 163 -12.33 0.57 11.53
C SER A 163 -11.21 0.72 10.49
N ASP A 164 -9.95 0.71 10.92
CA ASP A 164 -8.76 0.86 10.09
C ASP A 164 -8.04 -0.48 9.81
N ARG A 165 -8.52 -1.60 10.37
CA ARG A 165 -7.96 -2.93 10.16
C ARG A 165 -8.76 -3.73 9.15
N PHE A 166 -8.05 -4.33 8.20
CA PHE A 166 -8.63 -5.12 7.11
C PHE A 166 -7.82 -6.39 6.89
N GLN A 167 -8.45 -7.34 6.20
CA GLN A 167 -7.77 -8.49 5.62
C GLN A 167 -7.76 -8.34 4.10
N VAL A 168 -6.60 -8.45 3.47
CA VAL A 168 -6.49 -8.56 2.01
C VAL A 168 -6.26 -10.03 1.68
N ARG A 169 -7.30 -10.68 1.16
CA ARG A 169 -7.31 -12.14 0.87
C ARG A 169 -7.09 -12.40 -0.60
N LEU A 170 -6.16 -13.28 -0.90
CA LEU A 170 -5.88 -13.78 -2.23
C LEU A 170 -6.42 -15.21 -2.36
N LYS A 171 -7.06 -15.50 -3.48
CA LYS A 171 -7.56 -16.85 -3.78
C LYS A 171 -7.43 -17.14 -5.27
N THR A 172 -6.93 -18.32 -5.62
CA THR A 172 -6.91 -18.80 -7.00
C THR A 172 -8.33 -19.03 -7.51
N THR A 173 -8.60 -18.56 -8.72
CA THR A 173 -9.87 -18.76 -9.46
C THR A 173 -9.55 -19.18 -10.88
N ASP A 174 -10.55 -19.60 -11.65
CA ASP A 174 -10.37 -19.95 -13.07
C ASP A 174 -9.95 -18.75 -13.95
N ALA A 175 -10.23 -17.52 -13.49
CA ALA A 175 -9.85 -16.28 -14.18
C ALA A 175 -8.47 -15.73 -13.75
N GLY A 176 -7.76 -16.39 -12.85
CA GLY A 176 -6.49 -15.95 -12.26
C GLY A 176 -6.56 -15.87 -10.74
N THR A 177 -5.82 -14.96 -10.13
CA THR A 177 -5.87 -14.76 -8.67
C THR A 177 -6.80 -13.61 -8.32
N SER A 178 -7.84 -13.89 -7.54
CA SER A 178 -8.77 -12.90 -6.96
C SER A 178 -8.17 -12.30 -5.70
N VAL A 179 -8.30 -10.97 -5.55
CA VAL A 179 -7.89 -10.19 -4.37
C VAL A 179 -9.10 -9.46 -3.82
N LYS A 180 -9.44 -9.72 -2.56
CA LYS A 180 -10.58 -9.11 -1.85
C LYS A 180 -10.12 -8.38 -0.61
N VAL A 181 -10.80 -7.26 -0.32
CA VAL A 181 -10.70 -6.58 0.97
C VAL A 181 -11.84 -7.06 1.85
N LEU A 182 -11.49 -7.56 3.01
CA LEU A 182 -12.41 -8.09 4.02
C LEU A 182 -12.24 -7.30 5.31
N ASP A 183 -13.27 -7.30 6.13
CA ASP A 183 -13.20 -6.79 7.49
C ASP A 183 -12.39 -7.71 8.42
N VAL A 184 -12.26 -7.36 9.67
CA VAL A 184 -11.54 -8.15 10.67
C VAL A 184 -12.17 -9.51 10.97
N LYS A 185 -13.47 -9.68 10.66
CA LYS A 185 -14.21 -10.93 10.82
C LYS A 185 -14.05 -11.86 9.61
N GLY A 186 -13.44 -11.36 8.52
CA GLY A 186 -13.25 -12.09 7.27
C GLY A 186 -14.43 -12.01 6.32
N GLU A 187 -15.38 -11.08 6.57
CA GLU A 187 -16.49 -10.80 5.68
C GLU A 187 -16.13 -9.71 4.67
N PRO A 188 -16.74 -9.69 3.47
CA PRO A 188 -16.48 -8.64 2.47
C PRO A 188 -16.71 -7.24 3.04
N ASP A 189 -15.70 -6.40 3.00
CA ASP A 189 -15.81 -5.03 3.48
C ASP A 189 -16.42 -4.13 2.42
N ILE A 190 -17.60 -3.57 2.72
CA ILE A 190 -18.35 -2.63 1.86
C ILE A 190 -18.22 -1.18 2.32
N SER A 191 -17.40 -0.91 3.35
CA SER A 191 -17.17 0.43 3.85
C SER A 191 -16.46 1.31 2.82
N THR A 192 -16.61 2.62 2.96
CA THR A 192 -15.89 3.58 2.11
C THR A 192 -14.38 3.37 2.18
N THR A 193 -13.84 3.08 3.38
CA THR A 193 -12.40 2.86 3.60
C THR A 193 -11.92 1.58 2.94
N GLY A 194 -12.69 0.47 3.03
CA GLY A 194 -12.35 -0.78 2.34
C GLY A 194 -12.37 -0.63 0.82
N GLN A 195 -13.36 0.09 0.28
CA GLN A 195 -13.42 0.39 -1.15
C GLN A 195 -12.27 1.28 -1.62
N GLN A 196 -11.86 2.27 -0.82
CA GLN A 196 -10.70 3.09 -1.10
C GLN A 196 -9.40 2.26 -1.09
N LEU A 197 -9.23 1.37 -0.11
CA LEU A 197 -8.10 0.45 -0.08
C LEU A 197 -8.05 -0.43 -1.35
N LEU A 198 -9.19 -0.96 -1.78
CA LEU A 198 -9.28 -1.74 -3.01
C LEU A 198 -8.92 -0.91 -4.25
N GLY A 199 -9.39 0.34 -4.33
CA GLY A 199 -9.06 1.28 -5.41
C GLY A 199 -7.57 1.63 -5.45
N VAL A 200 -6.96 1.88 -4.28
CA VAL A 200 -5.53 2.13 -4.16
C VAL A 200 -4.72 0.91 -4.61
N LEU A 201 -5.11 -0.29 -4.19
CA LEU A 201 -4.47 -1.53 -4.66
C LEU A 201 -4.60 -1.70 -6.17
N GLN A 202 -5.76 -1.38 -6.76
CA GLN A 202 -5.95 -1.42 -8.21
C GLN A 202 -4.95 -0.51 -8.94
N GLN A 203 -4.74 0.71 -8.45
CA GLN A 203 -3.79 1.66 -9.04
C GLN A 203 -2.35 1.16 -8.97
N GLN A 204 -1.97 0.48 -7.90
CA GLN A 204 -0.62 -0.02 -7.70
C GLN A 204 -0.35 -1.36 -8.41
N LEU A 205 -1.38 -2.07 -8.84
CA LEU A 205 -1.30 -3.38 -9.51
C LEU A 205 -1.45 -3.31 -11.04
N ARG A 206 -1.81 -2.13 -11.55
CA ARG A 206 -1.88 -1.84 -13.00
C ARG A 206 -0.55 -1.90 -13.68
#